data_281baaaaef8f76294d240b52369db76e
#
_entry.id   281baaaaef8f76294d240b52369db76e
#
_cell.length_a   1.000
_cell.length_b   1.000
_cell.length_c   1.000
_cell.angle_alpha   90.00
_cell.angle_beta   90.00
_cell.angle_gamma   90.00
#
_symmetry.space_group_name_H-M   'P 1'
#
loop_
_entity.id
_entity.type
_entity.pdbx_description
1 polymer ?
#
loop_
_entity_poly.entity_id
_entity_poly.type
_entity_poly.pdbx_seq_one_letter_code
_entity_poly.pdbx_strand_id
1 'polypeptide(L)'
;YINQEILDIVKEMLMIIEKVANIPFQADLNLQLALSLHLIPLVKRIQYGTFMHNPLKDEIKSKLIMAYELAVKACVVINQRFNCTLSEDEIAYFALHINLSLEQKKYNFHRNNILVICSSGVGSARLLEYFFKENFNDYIEHLEVCSLHELENISLTKFDCIFTTVPLAIKVNIPIFLINNLINQRDTIKITNNLKQLNQAN
;
A
#
# COMPACT_ATOMS: atom_id res chain seq x y z
N TYR A 1 21.11 23.02 -6.26
CA TYR A 1 19.88 23.69 -5.81
C TYR A 1 18.70 23.12 -6.57
N ILE A 2 17.67 22.68 -5.84
CA ILE A 2 16.36 22.36 -6.43
C ILE A 2 15.71 23.70 -6.79
N ASN A 3 15.50 23.97 -8.08
CA ASN A 3 14.81 25.18 -8.53
C ASN A 3 13.31 24.93 -8.70
N GLN A 4 12.54 26.00 -8.91
CA GLN A 4 11.08 25.92 -9.04
C GLN A 4 10.65 25.01 -10.21
N GLU A 5 11.37 25.04 -11.32
CA GLU A 5 11.09 24.23 -12.50
C GLU A 5 11.15 22.72 -12.18
N ILE A 6 12.18 22.27 -11.46
CA ILE A 6 12.30 20.88 -10.99
C ILE A 6 11.11 20.48 -10.11
N LEU A 7 10.73 21.36 -9.17
CA LEU A 7 9.60 21.10 -8.29
C LEU A 7 8.28 20.99 -9.06
N ASP A 8 8.08 21.84 -10.06
CA ASP A 8 6.86 21.82 -10.87
C ASP A 8 6.76 20.54 -11.70
N ILE A 9 7.88 20.11 -12.33
CA ILE A 9 7.94 18.83 -13.05
C ILE A 9 7.61 17.66 -12.12
N VAL A 10 8.22 17.62 -10.93
CA VAL A 10 7.98 16.52 -9.98
C VAL A 10 6.54 16.52 -9.48
N LYS A 11 5.94 17.67 -9.22
CA LYS A 11 4.52 17.77 -8.85
C LYS A 11 3.60 17.21 -9.95
N GLU A 12 3.85 17.57 -11.21
CA GLU A 12 3.09 17.03 -12.35
C GLU A 12 3.25 15.51 -12.45
N MET A 13 4.48 15.00 -12.27
CA MET A 13 4.73 13.55 -12.23
C MET A 13 3.93 12.86 -11.13
N LEU A 14 3.94 13.42 -9.90
CA LEU A 14 3.20 12.85 -8.76
C LEU A 14 1.68 12.89 -8.98
N MET A 15 1.14 13.92 -9.61
CA MET A 15 -0.28 13.98 -9.99
C MET A 15 -0.66 12.85 -10.96
N ILE A 16 0.19 12.55 -11.93
CA ILE A 16 -0.04 11.43 -12.87
C ILE A 16 0.00 10.10 -12.14
N ILE A 17 1.03 9.87 -11.32
CA ILE A 17 1.18 8.64 -10.52
C ILE A 17 -0.05 8.43 -9.62
N GLU A 18 -0.46 9.46 -8.89
CA GLU A 18 -1.63 9.43 -8.00
C GLU A 18 -2.91 9.08 -8.75
N LYS A 19 -3.15 9.74 -9.89
CA LYS A 19 -4.32 9.49 -10.73
C LYS A 19 -4.37 8.05 -11.27
N VAL A 20 -3.23 7.50 -11.66
CA VAL A 20 -3.16 6.15 -12.23
C VAL A 20 -3.23 5.07 -11.16
N ALA A 21 -2.51 5.26 -10.05
CA ALA A 21 -2.44 4.28 -8.96
C ALA A 21 -3.66 4.32 -8.04
N ASN A 22 -4.40 5.45 -8.01
CA ASN A 22 -5.43 5.76 -7.02
C ASN A 22 -4.90 5.65 -5.58
N ILE A 23 -3.67 6.13 -5.37
CA ILE A 23 -2.96 6.15 -4.09
C ILE A 23 -2.42 7.59 -3.91
N PRO A 24 -2.57 8.24 -2.74
CA PRO A 24 -2.10 9.60 -2.52
C PRO A 24 -0.57 9.65 -2.50
N PHE A 25 0.02 10.34 -3.49
CA PHE A 25 1.47 10.53 -3.62
C PHE A 25 1.89 12.00 -3.47
N GLN A 26 0.98 12.96 -3.69
CA GLN A 26 1.31 14.38 -3.66
C GLN A 26 1.78 14.87 -2.28
N ALA A 27 1.34 14.21 -1.20
CA ALA A 27 1.79 14.51 0.16
C ALA A 27 3.09 13.77 0.55
N ASP A 28 3.64 12.94 -0.33
CA ASP A 28 4.86 12.16 -0.07
C ASP A 28 6.12 13.00 -0.30
N LEU A 29 6.54 13.71 0.74
CA LEU A 29 7.71 14.59 0.68
C LEU A 29 9.01 13.82 0.41
N ASN A 30 9.12 12.58 0.86
CA ASN A 30 10.31 11.74 0.61
C ASN A 30 10.41 11.37 -0.86
N LEU A 31 9.31 10.95 -1.48
CA LEU A 31 9.26 10.67 -2.92
C LEU A 31 9.51 11.95 -3.72
N GLN A 32 8.88 13.06 -3.35
CA GLN A 32 9.09 14.35 -4.00
C GLN A 32 10.57 14.76 -3.98
N LEU A 33 11.24 14.62 -2.84
CA LEU A 33 12.66 14.93 -2.71
C LEU A 33 13.52 13.98 -3.55
N ALA A 34 13.26 12.67 -3.49
CA ALA A 34 14.02 11.66 -4.21
C ALA A 34 13.94 11.88 -5.74
N LEU A 35 12.73 12.11 -6.27
CA LEU A 35 12.54 12.41 -7.71
C LEU A 35 13.21 13.72 -8.09
N SER A 36 13.15 14.76 -7.24
CA SER A 36 13.81 16.05 -7.49
C SER A 36 15.32 15.90 -7.57
N LEU A 37 15.93 15.18 -6.63
CA LEU A 37 17.36 14.93 -6.60
C LEU A 37 17.85 14.09 -7.78
N HIS A 38 17.02 13.16 -8.26
CA HIS A 38 17.34 12.39 -9.47
C HIS A 38 17.20 13.23 -10.75
N LEU A 39 16.17 14.11 -10.79
CA LEU A 39 15.89 14.94 -11.97
C LEU A 39 16.99 15.98 -12.25
N ILE A 40 17.62 16.54 -11.21
CA ILE A 40 18.67 17.55 -11.37
C ILE A 40 19.83 17.07 -12.29
N PRO A 41 20.50 15.94 -12.01
CA PRO A 41 21.55 15.43 -12.90
C PRO A 41 21.00 14.92 -14.22
N LEU A 42 19.75 14.42 -14.26
CA LEU A 42 19.11 13.98 -15.48
C LEU A 42 18.95 15.14 -16.48
N VAL A 43 18.48 16.30 -16.03
CA VAL A 43 18.38 17.49 -16.91
C VAL A 43 19.74 17.85 -17.53
N LYS A 44 20.83 17.73 -16.77
CA LYS A 44 22.18 17.91 -17.29
C LYS A 44 22.53 16.86 -18.35
N ARG A 45 22.23 15.60 -18.11
CA ARG A 45 22.45 14.52 -19.09
C ARG A 45 21.68 14.78 -20.39
N ILE A 46 20.42 15.21 -20.29
CA ILE A 46 19.61 15.57 -21.46
C ILE A 46 20.27 16.72 -22.23
N GLN A 47 20.69 17.79 -21.55
CA GLN A 47 21.32 18.95 -22.16
C GLN A 47 22.64 18.63 -22.89
N TYR A 48 23.44 17.71 -22.33
CA TYR A 48 24.75 17.34 -22.92
C TYR A 48 24.72 16.07 -23.79
N GLY A 49 23.53 15.47 -23.97
CA GLY A 49 23.39 14.23 -24.76
C GLY A 49 24.13 13.04 -24.15
N THR A 50 24.30 13.01 -22.85
CA THR A 50 24.95 11.89 -22.13
C THR A 50 23.91 10.92 -21.59
N PHE A 51 24.34 9.66 -21.41
CA PHE A 51 23.48 8.57 -20.99
C PHE A 51 23.97 7.95 -19.69
N MET A 52 23.05 7.39 -18.94
CA MET A 52 23.34 6.62 -17.73
C MET A 52 22.80 5.20 -17.91
N HIS A 53 23.66 4.22 -17.71
CA HIS A 53 23.26 2.83 -17.75
C HIS A 53 22.75 2.36 -16.40
N ASN A 54 21.66 1.60 -16.40
CA ASN A 54 21.09 0.99 -15.20
C ASN A 54 21.25 -0.55 -15.28
N PRO A 55 22.18 -1.14 -14.53
CA PRO A 55 22.43 -2.58 -14.59
C PRO A 55 21.24 -3.42 -14.07
N LEU A 56 20.32 -2.81 -13.34
CA LEU A 56 19.13 -3.46 -12.79
C LEU A 56 17.87 -3.26 -13.65
N LYS A 57 17.97 -2.60 -14.80
CA LYS A 57 16.83 -2.23 -15.64
C LYS A 57 15.90 -3.40 -15.93
N ASP A 58 16.43 -4.53 -16.40
CA ASP A 58 15.62 -5.69 -16.80
C ASP A 58 14.98 -6.36 -15.57
N GLU A 59 15.69 -6.38 -14.44
CA GLU A 59 15.16 -6.87 -13.18
C GLU A 59 14.03 -5.98 -12.64
N ILE A 60 14.19 -4.66 -12.70
CA ILE A 60 13.17 -3.68 -12.31
C ILE A 60 11.92 -3.87 -13.17
N LYS A 61 12.08 -3.95 -14.50
CA LYS A 61 10.95 -4.16 -15.42
C LYS A 61 10.19 -5.44 -15.15
N SER A 62 10.88 -6.52 -14.78
CA SER A 62 10.27 -7.83 -14.56
C SER A 62 9.68 -8.00 -13.16
N LYS A 63 10.30 -7.44 -12.12
CA LYS A 63 9.91 -7.63 -10.71
C LYS A 63 9.08 -6.48 -10.15
N LEU A 64 9.29 -5.24 -10.62
CA LEU A 64 8.62 -4.04 -10.11
C LEU A 64 7.63 -3.48 -11.15
N ILE A 65 6.81 -4.36 -11.73
CA ILE A 65 5.94 -4.06 -12.89
C ILE A 65 5.10 -2.80 -12.65
N MET A 66 4.38 -2.73 -11.54
CA MET A 66 3.53 -1.58 -11.22
C MET A 66 4.33 -0.28 -11.11
N ALA A 67 5.45 -0.30 -10.40
CA ALA A 67 6.29 0.88 -10.24
C ALA A 67 6.90 1.34 -11.58
N TYR A 68 7.31 0.40 -12.43
CA TYR A 68 7.84 0.70 -13.75
C TYR A 68 6.76 1.30 -14.67
N GLU A 69 5.54 0.76 -14.70
CA GLU A 69 4.43 1.32 -15.46
C GLU A 69 4.07 2.75 -15.01
N LEU A 70 4.07 3.00 -13.70
CA LEU A 70 3.85 4.35 -13.15
C LEU A 70 4.98 5.30 -13.57
N ALA A 71 6.24 4.84 -13.54
CA ALA A 71 7.39 5.63 -13.98
C ALA A 71 7.29 5.98 -15.47
N VAL A 72 6.94 5.03 -16.33
CA VAL A 72 6.73 5.28 -17.78
C VAL A 72 5.71 6.40 -17.98
N LYS A 73 4.58 6.35 -17.29
CA LYS A 73 3.52 7.37 -17.40
C LYS A 73 3.97 8.73 -16.85
N ALA A 74 4.66 8.76 -15.73
CA ALA A 74 5.15 9.99 -15.11
C ALA A 74 6.25 10.66 -15.94
N CYS A 75 7.15 9.88 -16.53
CA CYS A 75 8.26 10.39 -17.34
C CYS A 75 7.82 11.07 -18.64
N VAL A 76 6.56 10.91 -19.07
CA VAL A 76 5.99 11.68 -20.19
C VAL A 76 6.09 13.19 -19.94
N VAL A 77 5.97 13.65 -18.70
CA VAL A 77 6.15 15.07 -18.33
C VAL A 77 7.55 15.56 -18.72
N ILE A 78 8.57 14.78 -18.41
CA ILE A 78 9.98 15.10 -18.72
C ILE A 78 10.20 15.12 -20.25
N ASN A 79 9.71 14.10 -20.95
CA ASN A 79 9.81 13.99 -22.40
C ASN A 79 9.20 15.22 -23.09
N GLN A 80 8.03 15.65 -22.65
CA GLN A 80 7.33 16.84 -23.19
C GLN A 80 8.06 18.15 -22.84
N ARG A 81 8.53 18.29 -21.59
CA ARG A 81 9.19 19.51 -21.12
C ARG A 81 10.52 19.78 -21.81
N PHE A 82 11.30 18.73 -22.06
CA PHE A 82 12.64 18.82 -22.65
C PHE A 82 12.70 18.39 -24.10
N ASN A 83 11.57 18.09 -24.74
CA ASN A 83 11.47 17.58 -26.11
C ASN A 83 12.46 16.42 -26.38
N CYS A 84 12.46 15.42 -25.53
CA CYS A 84 13.35 14.27 -25.57
C CYS A 84 12.56 12.96 -25.39
N THR A 85 13.26 11.84 -25.56
CA THR A 85 12.74 10.52 -25.19
C THR A 85 13.71 9.92 -24.17
N LEU A 86 13.24 9.73 -22.97
CA LEU A 86 14.04 9.08 -21.92
C LEU A 86 14.29 7.61 -22.25
N SER A 87 15.51 7.15 -21.97
CA SER A 87 15.85 5.73 -22.08
C SER A 87 15.14 4.92 -21.01
N GLU A 88 14.98 3.62 -21.26
CA GLU A 88 14.45 2.67 -20.25
C GLU A 88 15.32 2.61 -19.00
N ASP A 89 16.61 2.86 -19.11
CA ASP A 89 17.55 2.92 -17.99
C ASP A 89 17.20 4.05 -17.02
N GLU A 90 16.90 5.24 -17.54
CA GLU A 90 16.48 6.40 -16.72
C GLU A 90 15.10 6.17 -16.11
N ILE A 91 14.15 5.63 -16.88
CA ILE A 91 12.81 5.29 -16.38
C ILE A 91 12.89 4.28 -15.24
N ALA A 92 13.79 3.29 -15.33
CA ALA A 92 13.99 2.31 -14.28
C ALA A 92 14.50 2.92 -12.97
N TYR A 93 15.31 3.97 -13.01
CA TYR A 93 15.70 4.70 -11.79
C TYR A 93 14.50 5.40 -11.13
N PHE A 94 13.62 6.04 -11.90
CA PHE A 94 12.38 6.60 -11.36
C PHE A 94 11.48 5.52 -10.75
N ALA A 95 11.40 4.35 -11.39
CA ALA A 95 10.63 3.21 -10.89
C ALA A 95 11.12 2.73 -9.51
N LEU A 96 12.43 2.74 -9.24
CA LEU A 96 12.96 2.38 -7.92
C LEU A 96 12.45 3.33 -6.82
N HIS A 97 12.46 4.64 -7.06
CA HIS A 97 11.95 5.61 -6.10
C HIS A 97 10.44 5.47 -5.87
N ILE A 98 9.68 5.26 -6.94
CA ILE A 98 8.23 5.02 -6.86
C ILE A 98 7.93 3.72 -6.11
N ASN A 99 8.70 2.65 -6.38
CA ASN A 99 8.52 1.37 -5.68
C ASN A 99 8.77 1.51 -4.18
N LEU A 100 9.81 2.22 -3.77
CA LEU A 100 10.08 2.46 -2.35
C LEU A 100 8.89 3.15 -1.66
N SER A 101 8.33 4.17 -2.29
CA SER A 101 7.14 4.85 -1.77
C SER A 101 5.91 3.93 -1.75
N LEU A 102 5.71 3.09 -2.78
CA LEU A 102 4.64 2.10 -2.79
C LEU A 102 4.77 1.11 -1.64
N GLU A 103 5.97 0.57 -1.39
CA GLU A 103 6.22 -0.33 -0.27
C GLU A 103 5.96 0.37 1.07
N GLN A 104 6.49 1.59 1.26
CA GLN A 104 6.25 2.36 2.48
C GLN A 104 4.75 2.62 2.72
N LYS A 105 3.98 2.86 1.66
CA LYS A 105 2.53 3.05 1.77
C LYS A 105 1.78 1.76 2.09
N LYS A 106 2.27 0.60 1.64
CA LYS A 106 1.76 -0.70 2.10
C LYS A 106 1.97 -0.89 3.60
N TYR A 107 3.11 -0.44 4.15
CA TYR A 107 3.38 -0.49 5.60
C TYR A 107 2.64 0.61 6.39
N ASN A 108 2.25 1.70 5.75
CA ASN A 108 1.48 2.80 6.36
C ASN A 108 -0.04 2.60 6.23
N PHE A 109 -0.52 1.43 5.82
CA PHE A 109 -1.93 1.10 6.04
C PHE A 109 -2.20 1.19 7.55
N HIS A 110 -3.25 1.93 7.90
CA HIS A 110 -3.75 1.95 9.27
C HIS A 110 -3.92 0.50 9.71
N ARG A 111 -3.12 0.07 10.69
CA ARG A 111 -3.27 -1.24 11.28
C ARG A 111 -4.48 -1.19 12.19
N ASN A 112 -5.33 -2.20 12.08
CA ASN A 112 -6.60 -2.22 12.78
C ASN A 112 -6.51 -3.03 14.08
N ASN A 113 -7.23 -2.60 15.09
CA ASN A 113 -7.49 -3.38 16.27
C ASN A 113 -8.65 -4.32 15.97
N ILE A 114 -8.41 -5.60 15.91
CA ILE A 114 -9.36 -6.61 15.44
C ILE A 114 -9.77 -7.52 16.58
N LEU A 115 -11.09 -7.69 16.75
CA LEU A 115 -11.66 -8.73 17.59
C LEU A 115 -12.15 -9.88 16.72
N VAL A 116 -11.73 -11.11 17.05
CA VAL A 116 -12.24 -12.33 16.42
C VAL A 116 -13.06 -13.11 17.45
N ILE A 117 -14.32 -13.41 17.11
CA ILE A 117 -15.23 -14.13 17.97
C ILE A 117 -15.51 -15.52 17.41
N CYS A 118 -15.27 -16.55 18.20
CA CYS A 118 -15.45 -17.94 17.84
C CYS A 118 -16.52 -18.62 18.68
N SER A 119 -17.39 -19.41 18.04
CA SER A 119 -18.42 -20.22 18.75
C SER A 119 -17.90 -21.51 19.35
N SER A 120 -16.79 -22.01 18.86
CA SER A 120 -16.23 -23.30 19.24
C SER A 120 -14.97 -23.10 20.07
N GLY A 121 -14.83 -23.86 21.14
CA GLY A 121 -13.84 -23.78 22.22
C GLY A 121 -12.39 -23.40 21.86
N VAL A 122 -11.52 -23.48 22.83
CA VAL A 122 -10.12 -23.00 22.82
C VAL A 122 -9.29 -23.40 21.60
N GLY A 123 -9.53 -24.58 21.01
CA GLY A 123 -8.76 -25.08 19.87
C GLY A 123 -9.01 -24.29 18.58
N SER A 124 -10.26 -23.97 18.27
CA SER A 124 -10.62 -23.18 17.08
C SER A 124 -10.27 -21.71 17.23
N ALA A 125 -10.34 -21.17 18.45
CA ALA A 125 -9.88 -19.80 18.71
C ALA A 125 -8.38 -19.65 18.44
N ARG A 126 -7.55 -20.60 18.89
CA ARG A 126 -6.10 -20.60 18.59
C ARG A 126 -5.79 -20.76 17.12
N LEU A 127 -6.56 -21.58 16.39
CA LEU A 127 -6.38 -21.75 14.94
C LEU A 127 -6.69 -20.45 14.19
N LEU A 128 -7.77 -19.76 14.55
CA LEU A 128 -8.13 -18.47 13.97
C LEU A 128 -7.08 -17.40 14.31
N GLU A 129 -6.62 -17.34 15.56
CA GLU A 129 -5.55 -16.42 15.96
C GLU A 129 -4.29 -16.61 15.14
N TYR A 130 -3.83 -17.87 15.01
CA TYR A 130 -2.68 -18.21 14.19
C TYR A 130 -2.90 -17.81 12.73
N PHE A 131 -4.06 -18.15 12.16
CA PHE A 131 -4.40 -17.82 10.79
C PHE A 131 -4.39 -16.31 10.52
N PHE A 132 -4.99 -15.50 11.40
CA PHE A 132 -5.00 -14.04 11.27
C PHE A 132 -3.59 -13.47 11.37
N LYS A 133 -2.77 -13.93 12.31
CA LYS A 133 -1.37 -13.48 12.46
C LYS A 133 -0.51 -13.82 11.25
N GLU A 134 -0.67 -15.02 10.68
CA GLU A 134 0.12 -15.44 9.51
C GLU A 134 -0.27 -14.75 8.22
N ASN A 135 -1.58 -14.51 8.01
CA ASN A 135 -2.06 -14.04 6.70
C ASN A 135 -2.35 -12.55 6.63
N PHE A 136 -2.58 -11.89 7.78
CA PHE A 136 -3.05 -10.50 7.83
C PHE A 136 -2.23 -9.61 8.76
N ASN A 137 -1.05 -10.03 9.19
CA ASN A 137 -0.20 -9.29 10.13
C ASN A 137 0.02 -7.82 9.72
N ASP A 138 0.13 -7.55 8.41
CA ASP A 138 0.32 -6.20 7.89
C ASP A 138 -0.89 -5.26 8.11
N TYR A 139 -2.06 -5.82 8.35
CA TYR A 139 -3.32 -5.09 8.58
C TYR A 139 -3.70 -5.00 10.06
N ILE A 140 -2.94 -5.66 10.96
CA ILE A 140 -3.30 -5.86 12.37
C ILE A 140 -2.35 -5.08 13.27
N GLU A 141 -2.88 -4.15 14.07
CA GLU A 141 -2.16 -3.53 15.19
C GLU A 141 -2.32 -4.37 16.45
N HIS A 142 -3.57 -4.71 16.80
CA HIS A 142 -3.91 -5.56 17.93
C HIS A 142 -4.93 -6.60 17.51
N LEU A 143 -4.70 -7.85 17.88
CA LEU A 143 -5.61 -8.97 17.66
C LEU A 143 -6.00 -9.58 19.00
N GLU A 144 -7.29 -9.62 19.27
CA GLU A 144 -7.86 -10.35 20.39
C GLU A 144 -8.83 -11.40 19.86
N VAL A 145 -8.75 -12.60 20.38
CA VAL A 145 -9.64 -13.71 20.01
C VAL A 145 -10.37 -14.18 21.25
N CYS A 146 -11.68 -14.22 21.19
CA CYS A 146 -12.50 -14.61 22.32
C CYS A 146 -13.62 -15.58 21.91
N SER A 147 -14.19 -16.26 22.90
CA SER A 147 -15.44 -17.00 22.77
C SER A 147 -16.64 -16.06 22.88
N LEU A 148 -17.81 -16.54 22.40
CA LEU A 148 -19.05 -15.78 22.51
C LEU A 148 -19.42 -15.46 23.99
N HIS A 149 -19.07 -16.36 24.93
CA HIS A 149 -19.31 -16.16 26.35
C HIS A 149 -18.42 -15.07 27.00
N GLU A 150 -17.22 -14.88 26.46
CA GLU A 150 -16.27 -13.88 26.97
C GLU A 150 -16.60 -12.48 26.46
N LEU A 151 -17.42 -12.37 25.41
CA LEU A 151 -17.74 -11.11 24.75
C LEU A 151 -18.35 -10.06 25.72
N GLU A 152 -19.14 -10.50 26.70
CA GLU A 152 -19.77 -9.61 27.67
C GLU A 152 -18.76 -8.85 28.56
N ASN A 153 -17.53 -9.40 28.68
CA ASN A 153 -16.48 -8.83 29.51
C ASN A 153 -15.48 -7.98 28.68
N ILE A 154 -15.69 -7.87 27.37
CA ILE A 154 -14.77 -7.18 26.47
C ILE A 154 -15.31 -5.80 26.09
N SER A 155 -14.49 -4.77 26.28
CA SER A 155 -14.80 -3.42 25.80
C SER A 155 -14.64 -3.35 24.29
N LEU A 156 -15.74 -3.21 23.56
CA LEU A 156 -15.75 -3.17 22.09
C LEU A 156 -15.24 -1.85 21.51
N THR A 157 -15.14 -0.80 22.33
CA THR A 157 -14.72 0.54 21.88
C THR A 157 -13.25 0.62 21.47
N LYS A 158 -12.44 -0.38 21.82
CA LYS A 158 -11.01 -0.44 21.47
C LYS A 158 -10.74 -1.10 20.13
N PHE A 159 -11.77 -1.66 19.48
CA PHE A 159 -11.64 -2.37 18.21
C PHE A 159 -12.21 -1.56 17.03
N ASP A 160 -11.59 -1.71 15.89
CA ASP A 160 -12.00 -1.08 14.63
C ASP A 160 -12.99 -1.95 13.85
N CYS A 161 -12.94 -3.28 14.07
CA CYS A 161 -13.89 -4.23 13.49
C CYS A 161 -13.94 -5.55 14.26
N ILE A 162 -14.99 -6.34 13.97
CA ILE A 162 -15.20 -7.68 14.52
C ILE A 162 -15.28 -8.68 13.36
N PHE A 163 -14.50 -9.76 13.43
CA PHE A 163 -14.71 -10.97 12.65
C PHE A 163 -15.35 -12.03 13.52
N THR A 164 -16.39 -12.68 13.06
CA THR A 164 -17.13 -13.65 13.87
C THR A 164 -17.50 -14.89 13.07
N THR A 165 -17.47 -16.03 13.71
CA THR A 165 -17.89 -17.31 13.11
C THR A 165 -19.38 -17.60 13.32
N VAL A 166 -20.10 -16.75 14.07
CA VAL A 166 -21.54 -16.86 14.34
C VAL A 166 -22.21 -15.50 14.22
N PRO A 167 -23.48 -15.45 13.82
CA PRO A 167 -24.24 -14.20 13.85
C PRO A 167 -24.30 -13.63 15.29
N LEU A 168 -24.03 -12.33 15.41
CA LEU A 168 -24.10 -11.62 16.68
C LEU A 168 -25.38 -10.80 16.75
N ALA A 169 -26.11 -10.93 17.85
CA ALA A 169 -27.31 -10.14 18.15
C ALA A 169 -26.98 -8.89 18.97
N ILE A 170 -25.85 -8.21 18.65
CA ILE A 170 -25.39 -7.01 19.35
C ILE A 170 -25.49 -5.78 18.44
N LYS A 171 -25.81 -4.63 19.03
CA LYS A 171 -25.77 -3.34 18.34
C LYS A 171 -24.45 -2.64 18.67
N VAL A 172 -23.58 -2.53 17.68
CA VAL A 172 -22.30 -1.82 17.78
C VAL A 172 -22.11 -0.91 16.59
N ASN A 173 -21.31 0.13 16.75
CA ASN A 173 -21.03 1.10 15.69
C ASN A 173 -19.83 0.72 14.82
N ILE A 174 -19.22 -0.45 15.05
CA ILE A 174 -18.10 -0.96 14.28
C ILE A 174 -18.55 -2.08 13.35
N PRO A 175 -17.90 -2.25 12.18
CA PRO A 175 -18.24 -3.29 11.22
C PRO A 175 -18.10 -4.69 11.80
N ILE A 176 -19.07 -5.56 11.50
CA ILE A 176 -19.03 -6.99 11.85
C ILE A 176 -19.02 -7.81 10.57
N PHE A 177 -18.03 -8.69 10.45
CA PHE A 177 -17.83 -9.57 9.31
C PHE A 177 -17.99 -11.03 9.72
N LEU A 178 -18.92 -11.73 9.06
CA LEU A 178 -19.10 -13.17 9.26
C LEU A 178 -18.06 -13.94 8.44
N ILE A 179 -17.35 -14.87 9.11
CA ILE A 179 -16.32 -15.74 8.55
C ILE A 179 -16.60 -17.21 8.87
N ASN A 180 -15.97 -18.12 8.16
CA ASN A 180 -16.06 -19.54 8.45
C ASN A 180 -15.06 -19.95 9.55
N ASN A 181 -15.39 -21.01 10.30
CA ASN A 181 -14.47 -21.59 11.30
C ASN A 181 -13.20 -22.15 10.67
N LEU A 182 -13.31 -22.70 9.46
CA LEU A 182 -12.18 -23.13 8.65
C LEU A 182 -12.07 -22.19 7.45
N ILE A 183 -11.08 -21.33 7.48
CA ILE A 183 -10.87 -20.29 6.46
C ILE A 183 -10.20 -20.92 5.24
N ASN A 184 -10.81 -20.73 4.09
CA ASN A 184 -10.29 -21.14 2.79
C ASN A 184 -9.77 -19.93 1.98
N GLN A 185 -9.24 -20.17 0.77
CA GLN A 185 -8.72 -19.09 -0.08
C GLN A 185 -9.75 -17.99 -0.42
N ARG A 186 -11.03 -18.34 -0.59
CA ARG A 186 -12.11 -17.36 -0.86
C ARG A 186 -12.37 -16.48 0.36
N ASP A 187 -12.33 -17.10 1.55
CA ASP A 187 -12.47 -16.35 2.82
C ASP A 187 -11.29 -15.41 3.02
N THR A 188 -10.06 -15.85 2.69
CA THR A 188 -8.87 -15.01 2.75
C THR A 188 -9.01 -13.76 1.88
N ILE A 189 -9.47 -13.91 0.64
CA ILE A 189 -9.72 -12.77 -0.27
C ILE A 189 -10.78 -11.83 0.31
N LYS A 190 -11.87 -12.38 0.86
CA LYS A 190 -12.95 -11.60 1.45
C LYS A 190 -12.48 -10.82 2.68
N ILE A 191 -11.73 -11.45 3.58
CA ILE A 191 -11.14 -10.80 4.77
C ILE A 191 -10.19 -9.69 4.34
N THR A 192 -9.31 -9.94 3.37
CA THR A 192 -8.40 -8.93 2.82
C THR A 192 -9.16 -7.71 2.29
N ASN A 193 -10.22 -7.93 1.52
CA ASN A 193 -11.04 -6.84 0.97
C ASN A 193 -11.72 -6.03 2.08
N ASN A 194 -12.26 -6.69 3.11
CA ASN A 194 -12.87 -6.02 4.25
C ASN A 194 -11.85 -5.14 5.00
N LEU A 195 -10.64 -5.66 5.25
CA LEU A 195 -9.56 -4.92 5.91
C LEU A 195 -9.09 -3.72 5.07
N LYS A 196 -9.02 -3.86 3.74
CA LYS A 196 -8.71 -2.75 2.84
C LYS A 196 -9.78 -1.66 2.84
N GLN A 197 -11.05 -2.03 2.90
CA GLN A 197 -12.16 -1.07 2.96
C GLN A 197 -12.16 -0.26 4.26
N LEU A 198 -11.84 -0.88 5.39
CA LEU A 198 -11.69 -0.20 6.67
C LEU A 198 -10.63 0.91 6.61
N ASN A 199 -9.51 0.62 5.94
CA ASN A 199 -8.41 1.56 5.79
C ASN A 199 -8.70 2.73 4.82
N GLN A 200 -9.75 2.63 4.00
CA GLN A 200 -10.19 3.70 3.10
C GLN A 200 -11.25 4.61 3.74
N ALA A 201 -11.88 4.16 4.81
CA ALA A 201 -12.97 4.88 5.49
C ALA A 201 -12.48 5.77 6.66
N ASN A 202 -11.23 5.62 7.06
CA ASN A 202 -10.52 6.42 8.06
C ASN A 202 -9.49 7.34 7.38
#